data_3f580d653b10a735c53e555b3c459bd6
#
_entry.id   3f580d653b10a735c53e555b3c459bd6
#
_cell.length_a   1.000
_cell.length_b   1.000
_cell.length_c   1.000
_cell.angle_alpha   90.00
_cell.angle_beta   90.00
_cell.angle_gamma   90.00
#
_symmetry.space_group_name_H-M   'P 1'
#
loop_
_entity.id
_entity.type
_entity.pdbx_description
1 polymer ?
#
loop_
_entity_poly.entity_id
_entity_poly.type
_entity_poly.pdbx_seq_one_letter_code
_entity_poly.pdbx_strand_id
1 'polypeptide(L)'
;MELFPAAVFNPSKASRPRTARGPVAGGAIERLPFTIRRVETEADLLKAVRIRHAAYARHVPDFARSLAQPEAADYDADTIVLLAESKLDGTPIGSTRIRTNLYRPLGVEESVVLPEWLQNKRLVEATRLGIDEGRVGRMVKIALIKACFMYCEDNAIDYSVATGRPPVDRQYEQLMFVDVFPDDGLVPLRHVGNIPHRVMA
;
A
#
# COMPACT_ATOMS: atom_id res chain seq x y z
N MET A 1 21.81 -8.77 25.75
CA MET A 1 20.33 -8.68 25.64
C MET A 1 20.00 -7.21 25.66
N GLU A 2 20.20 -6.58 24.49
CA GLU A 2 19.93 -5.14 24.31
C GLU A 2 18.48 -4.96 23.88
N LEU A 3 17.74 -4.26 24.73
CA LEU A 3 16.37 -3.84 24.49
C LEU A 3 16.36 -2.77 23.40
N PHE A 4 15.76 -3.05 22.27
CA PHE A 4 15.47 -2.04 21.24
C PHE A 4 14.62 -0.92 21.87
N PRO A 5 14.97 0.36 21.65
CA PRO A 5 14.15 1.45 22.12
C PRO A 5 12.79 1.41 21.41
N ALA A 6 11.72 1.51 22.17
CA ALA A 6 10.36 1.64 21.65
C ALA A 6 10.31 2.80 20.65
N ALA A 7 10.02 2.50 19.39
CA ALA A 7 9.81 3.51 18.36
C ALA A 7 8.62 4.38 18.78
N VAL A 8 8.88 5.63 19.09
CA VAL A 8 7.86 6.60 19.48
C VAL A 8 7.00 6.89 18.23
N PHE A 9 5.78 6.37 18.26
CA PHE A 9 4.76 6.74 17.27
C PHE A 9 4.54 8.26 17.35
N ASN A 10 4.95 8.99 16.32
CA ASN A 10 4.84 10.44 16.29
C ASN A 10 3.61 10.84 15.45
N PRO A 11 2.46 11.19 16.06
CA PRO A 11 1.26 11.58 15.33
C PRO A 11 1.31 12.99 14.76
N SER A 12 2.39 13.72 14.94
CA SER A 12 2.48 15.14 14.61
C SER A 12 3.22 15.41 13.31
N LYS A 13 2.58 15.12 12.15
CA LYS A 13 2.76 15.96 10.97
C LYS A 13 1.38 16.40 10.52
N ALA A 14 1.01 17.60 10.97
CA ALA A 14 -0.16 18.31 10.54
C ALA A 14 -0.20 18.34 9.00
N SER A 15 -1.18 17.65 8.42
CA SER A 15 -1.58 17.83 7.05
C SER A 15 -1.90 19.32 6.84
N ARG A 16 -1.33 19.93 5.79
CA ARG A 16 -1.74 21.27 5.36
C ARG A 16 -3.26 21.32 5.24
N PRO A 17 -3.91 22.41 5.68
CA PRO A 17 -5.37 22.49 5.60
C PRO A 17 -5.79 22.37 4.14
N ARG A 18 -6.61 21.38 3.85
CA ARG A 18 -7.31 21.24 2.57
C ARG A 18 -8.11 22.50 2.35
N THR A 19 -7.85 23.20 1.25
CA THR A 19 -8.86 24.09 0.68
C THR A 19 -10.10 23.24 0.39
N ALA A 20 -11.17 23.48 1.11
CA ALA A 20 -12.41 22.76 0.95
C ALA A 20 -12.87 22.87 -0.51
N ARG A 21 -12.80 21.76 -1.27
CA ARG A 21 -13.57 21.65 -2.50
C ARG A 21 -15.05 21.80 -2.11
N GLY A 22 -15.70 22.79 -2.68
CA GLY A 22 -17.14 23.01 -2.48
C GLY A 22 -17.94 21.74 -2.83
N PRO A 23 -19.17 21.59 -2.33
CA PRO A 23 -19.96 20.40 -2.54
C PRO A 23 -20.16 20.15 -4.04
N VAL A 24 -19.67 19.01 -4.53
CA VAL A 24 -19.99 18.52 -5.87
C VAL A 24 -21.47 18.20 -5.88
N ALA A 25 -22.24 18.95 -6.68
CA ALA A 25 -23.67 18.81 -6.78
C ALA A 25 -24.06 17.39 -7.21
N GLY A 26 -24.89 16.70 -6.39
CA GLY A 26 -25.84 15.70 -6.86
C GLY A 26 -25.30 14.31 -7.20
N GLY A 27 -24.12 13.90 -6.79
CA GLY A 27 -23.67 12.50 -6.90
C GLY A 27 -24.35 11.61 -5.85
N ALA A 28 -24.90 10.46 -6.24
CA ALA A 28 -25.37 9.46 -5.31
C ALA A 28 -24.27 9.13 -4.30
N ILE A 29 -24.54 9.29 -3.01
CA ILE A 29 -23.59 8.92 -1.96
C ILE A 29 -23.57 7.39 -1.92
N GLU A 30 -22.53 6.79 -2.49
CA GLU A 30 -22.32 5.35 -2.42
C GLU A 30 -22.02 4.96 -0.97
N ARG A 31 -22.91 4.19 -0.37
CA ARG A 31 -22.74 3.72 1.00
C ARG A 31 -22.05 2.36 0.98
N LEU A 32 -20.74 2.36 1.03
CA LEU A 32 -19.98 1.13 1.19
C LEU A 32 -20.29 0.47 2.55
N PRO A 33 -20.34 -0.87 2.63
CA PRO A 33 -20.57 -1.61 3.88
C PRO A 33 -19.34 -1.62 4.79
N PHE A 34 -18.29 -0.87 4.46
CA PHE A 34 -17.04 -0.75 5.20
C PHE A 34 -16.52 0.69 5.18
N THR A 35 -15.56 0.97 6.04
CA THR A 35 -14.78 2.22 6.05
C THR A 35 -13.33 1.92 5.68
N ILE A 36 -12.64 2.90 5.09
CA ILE A 36 -11.19 2.88 4.93
C ILE A 36 -10.65 4.07 5.71
N ARG A 37 -9.65 3.80 6.53
CA ARG A 37 -8.97 4.82 7.32
C ARG A 37 -7.47 4.57 7.40
N ARG A 38 -6.73 5.60 7.73
CA ARG A 38 -5.33 5.48 8.10
C ARG A 38 -5.20 4.77 9.45
N VAL A 39 -4.19 3.93 9.58
CA VAL A 39 -3.77 3.34 10.84
C VAL A 39 -3.08 4.43 11.68
N GLU A 40 -3.55 4.64 12.91
CA GLU A 40 -3.02 5.65 13.82
C GLU A 40 -2.53 5.06 15.15
N THR A 41 -2.89 3.82 15.42
CA THR A 41 -2.53 3.13 16.67
C THR A 41 -1.86 1.79 16.40
N GLU A 42 -1.07 1.31 17.36
CA GLU A 42 -0.47 -0.02 17.30
C GLU A 42 -1.53 -1.13 17.17
N ALA A 43 -2.65 -0.98 17.88
CA ALA A 43 -3.75 -1.94 17.81
C ALA A 43 -4.33 -2.04 16.39
N ASP A 44 -4.43 -0.93 15.66
CA ASP A 44 -4.88 -0.90 14.28
C ASP A 44 -3.84 -1.47 13.33
N LEU A 45 -2.56 -1.21 13.58
CA LEU A 45 -1.46 -1.80 12.82
C LEU A 45 -1.49 -3.32 12.93
N LEU A 46 -1.69 -3.86 14.12
CA LEU A 46 -1.81 -5.31 14.32
C LEU A 46 -3.02 -5.91 13.59
N LYS A 47 -4.11 -5.17 13.43
CA LYS A 47 -5.23 -5.61 12.57
C LYS A 47 -4.81 -5.68 11.11
N ALA A 48 -4.13 -4.66 10.59
CA ALA A 48 -3.61 -4.61 9.23
C ALA A 48 -2.61 -5.74 8.97
N VAL A 49 -1.70 -5.99 9.93
CA VAL A 49 -0.73 -7.10 9.88
C VAL A 49 -1.42 -8.46 9.76
N ARG A 50 -2.46 -8.72 10.58
CA ARG A 50 -3.21 -9.98 10.50
C ARG A 50 -3.82 -10.23 9.13
N ILE A 51 -4.47 -9.21 8.54
CA ILE A 51 -5.06 -9.33 7.20
C ILE A 51 -3.96 -9.55 6.15
N ARG A 52 -2.89 -8.80 6.21
CA ARG A 52 -1.72 -8.95 5.32
C ARG A 52 -1.14 -10.35 5.41
N HIS A 53 -0.83 -10.82 6.63
CA HIS A 53 -0.29 -12.17 6.86
C HIS A 53 -1.21 -13.25 6.28
N ALA A 54 -2.52 -13.21 6.61
CA ALA A 54 -3.48 -14.19 6.12
C ALA A 54 -3.57 -14.18 4.59
N ALA A 55 -3.58 -13.01 3.95
CA ALA A 55 -3.62 -12.89 2.49
C ALA A 55 -2.37 -13.48 1.82
N TYR A 56 -1.19 -13.18 2.34
CA TYR A 56 0.07 -13.70 1.78
C TYR A 56 0.26 -15.18 2.04
N ALA A 57 -0.19 -15.70 3.18
CA ALA A 57 -0.10 -17.12 3.52
C ALA A 57 -0.80 -18.03 2.50
N ARG A 58 -1.83 -17.53 1.82
CA ARG A 58 -2.55 -18.27 0.78
C ARG A 58 -1.75 -18.47 -0.52
N HIS A 59 -0.81 -17.57 -0.81
CA HIS A 59 -0.13 -17.54 -2.11
C HIS A 59 1.38 -17.70 -2.02
N VAL A 60 2.00 -17.23 -0.93
CA VAL A 60 3.45 -17.23 -0.70
C VAL A 60 3.75 -17.51 0.77
N PRO A 61 3.45 -18.72 1.28
CA PRO A 61 3.46 -19.05 2.71
C PRO A 61 4.84 -18.83 3.36
N ASP A 62 5.92 -19.07 2.64
CA ASP A 62 7.27 -18.88 3.18
C ASP A 62 7.56 -17.40 3.45
N PHE A 63 7.20 -16.53 2.52
CA PHE A 63 7.32 -15.10 2.71
C PHE A 63 6.33 -14.56 3.77
N ALA A 64 5.12 -15.12 3.84
CA ALA A 64 4.12 -14.71 4.81
C ALA A 64 4.61 -14.84 6.26
N ARG A 65 5.49 -15.80 6.57
CA ARG A 65 6.07 -15.94 7.91
C ARG A 65 6.77 -14.66 8.40
N SER A 66 7.44 -13.94 7.48
CA SER A 66 8.07 -12.66 7.80
C SER A 66 7.06 -11.52 8.04
N LEU A 67 5.82 -11.69 7.59
CA LEU A 67 4.74 -10.70 7.72
C LEU A 67 3.81 -10.95 8.92
N ALA A 68 4.13 -11.91 9.79
CA ALA A 68 3.34 -12.24 10.99
C ALA A 68 3.40 -11.15 12.08
N GLN A 69 4.39 -10.26 11.98
CA GLN A 69 4.59 -9.11 12.87
C GLN A 69 4.69 -7.82 12.03
N PRO A 70 4.52 -6.64 12.63
CA PRO A 70 4.81 -5.38 11.96
C PRO A 70 6.25 -5.37 11.44
N GLU A 71 6.43 -4.82 10.25
CA GLU A 71 7.74 -4.59 9.64
C GLU A 71 8.27 -3.22 10.08
N ALA A 72 9.59 -3.03 10.15
CA ALA A 72 10.20 -1.73 10.45
C ALA A 72 9.65 -0.60 9.54
N ALA A 73 9.40 -0.93 8.27
CA ALA A 73 8.83 0.00 7.31
C ALA A 73 7.38 0.45 7.61
N ASP A 74 6.66 -0.24 8.48
CA ASP A 74 5.31 0.19 8.91
C ASP A 74 5.37 1.42 9.83
N TYR A 75 6.52 1.68 10.46
CA TYR A 75 6.77 2.80 11.38
C TYR A 75 7.52 3.97 10.74
N ASP A 76 7.89 3.85 9.47
CA ASP A 76 8.61 4.90 8.76
C ASP A 76 7.77 6.17 8.60
N ALA A 77 8.40 7.34 8.69
CA ALA A 77 7.73 8.64 8.62
C ALA A 77 7.07 8.91 7.24
N ASP A 78 7.55 8.25 6.20
CA ASP A 78 7.05 8.32 4.82
C ASP A 78 6.11 7.18 4.45
N THR A 79 5.68 6.41 5.46
CA THR A 79 4.79 5.27 5.30
C THR A 79 3.40 5.55 5.86
N ILE A 80 2.38 5.10 5.16
CA ILE A 80 1.00 5.08 5.59
C ILE A 80 0.45 3.68 5.43
N VAL A 81 -0.20 3.18 6.46
CA VAL A 81 -0.98 1.94 6.37
C VAL A 81 -2.46 2.30 6.34
N LEU A 82 -3.17 1.80 5.34
CA LEU A 82 -4.61 1.90 5.23
C LEU A 82 -5.26 0.60 5.70
N LEU A 83 -6.33 0.73 6.46
CA LEU A 83 -7.12 -0.37 6.99
C LEU A 83 -8.58 -0.21 6.56
N ALA A 84 -9.14 -1.26 5.97
CA ALA A 84 -10.55 -1.38 5.67
C ALA A 84 -11.24 -2.23 6.75
N GLU A 85 -12.31 -1.71 7.34
CA GLU A 85 -13.06 -2.39 8.41
C GLU A 85 -14.55 -2.43 8.06
N SER A 86 -15.18 -3.57 8.30
CA SER A 86 -16.63 -3.76 8.17
C SER A 86 -17.37 -2.79 9.10
N LYS A 87 -18.41 -2.13 8.58
CA LYS A 87 -19.28 -1.27 9.39
C LYS A 87 -20.22 -2.06 10.30
N LEU A 88 -20.40 -3.35 10.01
CA LEU A 88 -21.31 -4.19 10.77
C LEU A 88 -20.75 -4.54 12.14
N ASP A 89 -19.46 -4.90 12.19
CA ASP A 89 -18.84 -5.51 13.37
C ASP A 89 -17.40 -5.05 13.64
N GLY A 90 -16.86 -4.14 12.82
CA GLY A 90 -15.48 -3.67 12.95
C GLY A 90 -14.42 -4.68 12.52
N THR A 91 -14.82 -5.81 11.90
CA THR A 91 -13.87 -6.82 11.42
C THR A 91 -12.95 -6.22 10.35
N PRO A 92 -11.61 -6.36 10.48
CA PRO A 92 -10.68 -5.95 9.43
C PRO A 92 -10.84 -6.85 8.21
N ILE A 93 -11.02 -6.24 7.02
CA ILE A 93 -11.33 -6.93 5.75
C ILE A 93 -10.37 -6.59 4.62
N GLY A 94 -9.47 -5.66 4.84
CA GLY A 94 -8.43 -5.32 3.88
C GLY A 94 -7.42 -4.33 4.44
N SER A 95 -6.21 -4.36 3.89
CA SER A 95 -5.14 -3.43 4.24
C SER A 95 -4.20 -3.24 3.06
N THR A 96 -3.55 -2.09 2.99
CA THR A 96 -2.43 -1.81 2.09
C THR A 96 -1.47 -0.83 2.75
N ARG A 97 -0.19 -0.92 2.38
CA ARG A 97 0.83 0.03 2.80
C ARG A 97 1.21 0.91 1.61
N ILE A 98 1.25 2.21 1.85
CA ILE A 98 1.70 3.23 0.91
C ILE A 98 3.00 3.80 1.44
N ARG A 99 4.02 3.87 0.62
CA ARG A 99 5.31 4.48 0.94
C ARG A 99 5.70 5.47 -0.15
N THR A 100 6.31 6.59 0.23
CA THR A 100 6.83 7.59 -0.71
C THR A 100 8.35 7.61 -0.69
N ASN A 101 8.96 8.15 -1.75
CA ASN A 101 10.40 8.35 -1.82
C ASN A 101 10.85 9.72 -1.30
N LEU A 102 10.04 10.41 -0.50
CA LEU A 102 10.33 11.77 -0.02
C LEU A 102 11.51 11.85 0.95
N TYR A 103 11.79 10.79 1.69
CA TYR A 103 12.84 10.77 2.72
C TYR A 103 13.88 9.68 2.47
N ARG A 104 13.53 8.62 1.78
CA ARG A 104 14.42 7.51 1.42
C ARG A 104 13.90 6.79 0.17
N PRO A 105 14.73 6.05 -0.55
CA PRO A 105 14.33 5.28 -1.72
C PRO A 105 13.16 4.31 -1.41
N LEU A 106 12.34 4.04 -2.42
CA LEU A 106 11.32 2.99 -2.35
C LEU A 106 11.95 1.59 -2.26
N GLY A 107 11.19 0.61 -1.81
CA GLY A 107 11.66 -0.77 -1.76
C GLY A 107 12.10 -1.32 -3.13
N VAL A 108 11.45 -0.91 -4.20
CA VAL A 108 11.82 -1.28 -5.57
C VAL A 108 13.20 -0.71 -5.96
N GLU A 109 13.53 0.51 -5.57
CA GLU A 109 14.80 1.17 -5.86
C GLU A 109 16.01 0.53 -5.15
N GLU A 110 15.76 -0.28 -4.12
CA GLU A 110 16.81 -1.09 -3.47
C GLU A 110 17.31 -2.25 -4.36
N SER A 111 16.57 -2.59 -5.41
CA SER A 111 16.82 -3.74 -6.27
C SER A 111 17.10 -3.37 -7.72
N VAL A 112 16.53 -2.26 -8.19
CA VAL A 112 16.66 -1.82 -9.59
C VAL A 112 16.96 -0.33 -9.68
N VAL A 113 17.63 0.07 -10.75
CA VAL A 113 17.78 1.48 -11.13
C VAL A 113 16.56 1.84 -11.99
N LEU A 114 15.74 2.76 -11.49
CA LEU A 114 14.58 3.22 -12.25
C LEU A 114 15.01 4.00 -13.51
N PRO A 115 14.27 3.90 -14.62
CA PRO A 115 14.57 4.62 -15.85
C PRO A 115 14.45 6.13 -15.66
N GLU A 116 15.08 6.91 -16.54
CA GLU A 116 15.21 8.36 -16.45
C GLU A 116 13.89 9.09 -16.25
N TRP A 117 12.80 8.62 -16.86
CA TRP A 117 11.48 9.23 -16.75
C TRP A 117 10.84 9.12 -15.35
N LEU A 118 11.32 8.19 -14.50
CA LEU A 118 10.94 8.04 -13.09
C LEU A 118 11.95 8.67 -12.12
N GLN A 119 13.18 8.95 -12.58
CA GLN A 119 14.20 9.54 -11.72
C GLN A 119 13.82 10.98 -11.36
N ASN A 120 14.18 11.40 -10.13
CA ASN A 120 13.88 12.73 -9.59
C ASN A 120 12.37 13.09 -9.55
N LYS A 121 11.51 12.08 -9.60
CA LYS A 121 10.06 12.23 -9.45
C LYS A 121 9.64 11.91 -8.02
N ARG A 122 8.51 12.48 -7.63
CA ARG A 122 7.85 12.11 -6.37
C ARG A 122 7.07 10.83 -6.63
N LEU A 123 7.58 9.74 -6.08
CA LEU A 123 7.04 8.41 -6.31
C LEU A 123 6.30 7.91 -5.07
N VAL A 124 5.33 7.06 -5.30
CA VAL A 124 4.68 6.26 -4.27
C VAL A 124 4.75 4.79 -4.66
N GLU A 125 4.95 3.93 -3.68
CA GLU A 125 4.87 2.48 -3.84
C GLU A 125 3.74 1.94 -2.97
N ALA A 126 2.77 1.26 -3.61
CA ALA A 126 1.72 0.54 -2.90
C ALA A 126 2.14 -0.92 -2.71
N THR A 127 2.30 -1.32 -1.45
CA THR A 127 2.76 -2.67 -1.07
C THR A 127 1.86 -3.29 -0.03
N ARG A 128 2.07 -4.57 0.24
CA ARG A 128 1.39 -5.29 1.33
C ARG A 128 -0.13 -5.24 1.22
N LEU A 129 -0.66 -5.24 -0.01
CA LEU A 129 -2.09 -5.37 -0.23
C LEU A 129 -2.56 -6.75 0.25
N GLY A 130 -3.38 -6.76 1.28
CA GLY A 130 -4.02 -7.94 1.83
C GLY A 130 -5.53 -7.73 1.86
N ILE A 131 -6.29 -8.70 1.34
CA ILE A 131 -7.75 -8.63 1.27
C ILE A 131 -8.32 -9.94 1.82
N ASP A 132 -9.36 -9.84 2.62
CA ASP A 132 -10.16 -11.00 3.01
C ASP A 132 -10.95 -11.57 1.82
N GLU A 133 -11.12 -12.89 1.77
CA GLU A 133 -11.80 -13.59 0.66
C GLU A 133 -13.33 -13.44 0.66
N GLY A 134 -13.89 -12.67 1.57
CA GLY A 134 -15.31 -12.43 1.67
C GLY A 134 -15.93 -11.80 0.42
N ARG A 135 -17.27 -11.81 0.36
CA ARG A 135 -18.05 -11.27 -0.78
C ARG A 135 -17.71 -9.83 -1.16
N VAL A 136 -17.27 -9.02 -0.21
CA VAL A 136 -16.92 -7.61 -0.43
C VAL A 136 -15.47 -7.40 -0.83
N GLY A 137 -14.63 -8.44 -0.86
CA GLY A 137 -13.18 -8.32 -1.09
C GLY A 137 -12.81 -7.57 -2.36
N ARG A 138 -13.54 -7.80 -3.47
CA ARG A 138 -13.31 -7.04 -4.72
C ARG A 138 -13.57 -5.54 -4.54
N MET A 139 -14.65 -5.17 -3.85
CA MET A 139 -14.96 -3.76 -3.58
C MET A 139 -13.93 -3.15 -2.65
N VAL A 140 -13.50 -3.87 -1.62
CA VAL A 140 -12.45 -3.44 -0.68
C VAL A 140 -11.16 -3.15 -1.43
N LYS A 141 -10.74 -4.05 -2.34
CA LYS A 141 -9.54 -3.85 -3.17
C LYS A 141 -9.63 -2.58 -4.00
N ILE A 142 -10.71 -2.40 -4.75
CA ILE A 142 -10.92 -1.20 -5.57
C ILE A 142 -10.92 0.06 -4.72
N ALA A 143 -11.57 0.03 -3.57
CA ALA A 143 -11.65 1.18 -2.67
C ALA A 143 -10.30 1.52 -2.03
N LEU A 144 -9.47 0.53 -1.67
CA LEU A 144 -8.09 0.74 -1.20
C LEU A 144 -7.22 1.36 -2.30
N ILE A 145 -7.32 0.86 -3.54
CA ILE A 145 -6.61 1.45 -4.68
C ILE A 145 -7.04 2.90 -4.90
N LYS A 146 -8.36 3.18 -4.87
CA LYS A 146 -8.87 4.55 -4.97
C LYS A 146 -8.34 5.45 -3.84
N ALA A 147 -8.26 4.94 -2.62
CA ALA A 147 -7.68 5.68 -1.50
C ALA A 147 -6.19 6.00 -1.72
N CYS A 148 -5.42 5.09 -2.33
CA CYS A 148 -4.04 5.35 -2.75
C CYS A 148 -3.98 6.48 -3.79
N PHE A 149 -4.85 6.47 -4.81
CA PHE A 149 -4.91 7.55 -5.80
C PHE A 149 -5.25 8.91 -5.17
N MET A 150 -6.23 8.95 -4.28
CA MET A 150 -6.56 10.19 -3.56
C MET A 150 -5.38 10.71 -2.73
N TYR A 151 -4.64 9.80 -2.10
CA TYR A 151 -3.41 10.16 -1.41
C TYR A 151 -2.37 10.76 -2.36
N CYS A 152 -2.20 10.17 -3.55
CA CYS A 152 -1.28 10.69 -4.57
C CYS A 152 -1.65 12.11 -5.00
N GLU A 153 -2.93 12.37 -5.27
CA GLU A 153 -3.42 13.71 -5.64
C GLU A 153 -3.19 14.74 -4.51
N ASP A 154 -3.55 14.36 -3.27
CA ASP A 154 -3.42 15.26 -2.10
C ASP A 154 -1.95 15.60 -1.79
N ASN A 155 -1.00 14.75 -2.19
CA ASN A 155 0.43 14.90 -1.90
C ASN A 155 1.28 15.25 -3.14
N ALA A 156 0.66 15.57 -4.27
CA ALA A 156 1.32 15.90 -5.52
C ALA A 156 2.39 14.86 -5.92
N ILE A 157 2.01 13.58 -5.88
CA ILE A 157 2.83 12.46 -6.35
C ILE A 157 2.79 12.42 -7.88
N ASP A 158 3.96 12.26 -8.51
CA ASP A 158 4.07 12.23 -9.97
C ASP A 158 3.68 10.87 -10.54
N TYR A 159 4.16 9.77 -9.92
CA TYR A 159 3.88 8.40 -10.35
C TYR A 159 3.65 7.45 -9.19
N SER A 160 2.78 6.47 -9.42
CA SER A 160 2.61 5.32 -8.53
C SER A 160 3.36 4.12 -9.11
N VAL A 161 4.19 3.50 -8.29
CA VAL A 161 4.92 2.27 -8.64
C VAL A 161 4.25 1.09 -7.95
N ALA A 162 4.07 0.02 -8.68
CA ALA A 162 3.55 -1.24 -8.16
C ALA A 162 4.43 -2.41 -8.63
N THR A 163 4.53 -3.43 -7.79
CA THR A 163 5.24 -4.64 -8.14
C THR A 163 4.28 -5.82 -8.09
N GLY A 164 4.26 -6.62 -9.13
CA GLY A 164 3.30 -7.71 -9.27
C GLY A 164 3.88 -8.94 -9.97
N ARG A 165 3.30 -10.09 -9.65
CA ARG A 165 3.55 -11.37 -10.33
C ARG A 165 2.29 -11.83 -11.04
N PRO A 166 2.39 -12.65 -12.07
CA PRO A 166 1.23 -13.33 -12.62
C PRO A 166 0.47 -14.13 -11.53
N PRO A 167 -0.87 -14.04 -11.49
CA PRO A 167 -1.76 -13.26 -12.37
C PRO A 167 -2.06 -11.83 -11.85
N VAL A 168 -1.43 -11.38 -10.77
CA VAL A 168 -1.74 -10.10 -10.10
C VAL A 168 -1.31 -8.91 -10.95
N ASP A 169 -0.20 -9.01 -11.67
CA ASP A 169 0.33 -7.99 -12.59
C ASP A 169 -0.70 -7.53 -13.62
N ARG A 170 -1.49 -8.45 -14.18
CA ARG A 170 -2.58 -8.12 -15.12
C ARG A 170 -3.64 -7.18 -14.52
N GLN A 171 -3.78 -7.17 -13.21
CA GLN A 171 -4.72 -6.26 -12.53
C GLN A 171 -4.19 -4.83 -12.52
N TYR A 172 -2.88 -4.65 -12.47
CA TYR A 172 -2.25 -3.34 -12.60
C TYR A 172 -2.35 -2.82 -14.04
N GLU A 173 -2.21 -3.68 -15.05
CA GLU A 173 -2.45 -3.31 -16.46
C GLU A 173 -3.88 -2.78 -16.67
N GLN A 174 -4.88 -3.39 -16.03
CA GLN A 174 -6.26 -2.90 -16.07
C GLN A 174 -6.45 -1.53 -15.40
N LEU A 175 -5.52 -1.13 -14.54
CA LEU A 175 -5.46 0.18 -13.88
C LEU A 175 -4.55 1.17 -14.63
N MET A 176 -4.17 0.83 -15.87
CA MET A 176 -3.33 1.65 -16.75
C MET A 176 -1.86 1.77 -16.31
N PHE A 177 -1.39 0.89 -15.43
CA PHE A 177 0.04 0.78 -15.17
C PHE A 177 0.73 0.15 -16.38
N VAL A 178 1.90 0.68 -16.71
CA VAL A 178 2.77 0.15 -17.79
C VAL A 178 4.01 -0.51 -17.19
N ASP A 179 4.58 -1.46 -17.90
CA ASP A 179 5.82 -2.13 -17.50
C ASP A 179 6.98 -1.13 -17.55
N VAL A 180 7.74 -1.06 -16.46
CA VAL A 180 8.92 -0.19 -16.35
C VAL A 180 10.13 -0.80 -17.07
N PHE A 181 10.19 -2.13 -17.14
CA PHE A 181 11.28 -2.92 -17.73
C PHE A 181 10.72 -3.97 -18.70
N PRO A 182 10.14 -3.57 -19.83
CA PRO A 182 9.44 -4.48 -20.74
C PRO A 182 10.33 -5.59 -21.31
N ASP A 183 11.63 -5.32 -21.44
CA ASP A 183 12.61 -6.25 -22.01
C ASP A 183 13.21 -7.22 -20.98
N ASP A 184 13.16 -6.87 -19.69
CA ASP A 184 13.80 -7.62 -18.61
C ASP A 184 12.88 -8.70 -17.98
N GLY A 185 11.58 -8.61 -18.24
CA GLY A 185 10.58 -9.52 -17.69
C GLY A 185 10.41 -9.41 -16.17
N LEU A 186 10.61 -10.51 -15.44
CA LEU A 186 10.48 -10.55 -13.98
C LEU A 186 11.82 -10.27 -13.31
N VAL A 187 11.86 -9.26 -12.42
CA VAL A 187 13.05 -8.84 -11.69
C VAL A 187 12.97 -9.30 -10.23
N PRO A 188 14.00 -9.91 -9.64
CA PRO A 188 14.04 -10.27 -8.24
C PRO A 188 14.13 -9.01 -7.37
N LEU A 189 13.19 -8.85 -6.43
CA LEU A 189 13.10 -7.68 -5.58
C LEU A 189 13.37 -8.02 -4.11
N ARG A 190 14.32 -7.33 -3.49
CA ARG A 190 14.77 -7.58 -2.10
C ARG A 190 13.64 -7.42 -1.09
N HIS A 191 12.85 -6.35 -1.19
CA HIS A 191 11.79 -6.03 -0.25
C HIS A 191 10.61 -7.04 -0.25
N VAL A 192 10.60 -7.98 -1.19
CA VAL A 192 9.66 -9.11 -1.25
C VAL A 192 10.38 -10.46 -1.24
N GLY A 193 11.53 -10.55 -0.58
CA GLY A 193 12.28 -11.81 -0.40
C GLY A 193 12.96 -12.34 -1.65
N ASN A 194 13.42 -11.47 -2.54
CA ASN A 194 14.03 -11.79 -3.85
C ASN A 194 13.10 -12.58 -4.79
N ILE A 195 11.80 -12.53 -4.54
CA ILE A 195 10.82 -13.16 -5.43
C ILE A 195 10.74 -12.31 -6.71
N PRO A 196 10.83 -12.94 -7.92
CA PRO A 196 10.74 -12.20 -9.18
C PRO A 196 9.36 -11.55 -9.39
N HIS A 197 9.35 -10.25 -9.73
CA HIS A 197 8.17 -9.44 -9.99
C HIS A 197 8.36 -8.60 -11.25
N ARG A 198 7.25 -8.22 -11.88
CA ARG A 198 7.23 -7.07 -12.80
C ARG A 198 7.20 -5.79 -11.99
N VAL A 199 7.92 -4.78 -12.46
CA VAL A 199 7.85 -3.41 -11.94
C VAL A 199 7.01 -2.60 -12.90
N MET A 200 5.97 -1.94 -12.38
CA MET A 200 4.98 -1.22 -13.18
C MET A 200 4.75 0.17 -12.59
N ALA A 201 4.49 1.16 -13.43
CA ALA A 201 4.25 2.54 -13.00
C ALA A 201 3.13 3.21 -13.81
#